data_99524afdd1d74d4593334cd3d4e5d015
#
_entry.id   99524afdd1d74d4593334cd3d4e5d015
#
_cell.length_a   1.000
_cell.length_b   1.000
_cell.length_c   1.000
_cell.angle_alpha   90.00
_cell.angle_beta   90.00
_cell.angle_gamma   90.00
#
_symmetry.space_group_name_H-M   'P 1'
#
loop_
_entity.id
_entity.type
_entity.pdbx_description
1 polymer ?
#
loop_
_entity_poly.entity_id
_entity_poly.type
_entity_poly.pdbx_seq_one_letter_code
_entity_poly.pdbx_strand_id
1 'polypeptide(L)'
;MTKLKISVVIPAYNEEYAIENTIKKIKEVMRENDYEYEIIVINDGSTDNSLRILERVKDIRLINHLYNKGYGASLKEGIENSKNDFILITDADSTYPIEDIPRFTKYLDNFDMVVGDRTNAKNVSFPKKIAKFIITKLSNHLTKRKIPDINSGFRIFRRDLAMKFFHLFPEGFSFTTTITLAFLTNNYSIKYIPIKYFKRKGKSKVKSFDFIVFLELILRIMIYFKPLRIFSLISFTLFLLGIIVFIYSLFFLDKVLDITVTIILLSSLHVFILGLIADLIIKRSAK
;
A
#
# COMPACT_ATOMS: atom_id res chain seq x y z
N MET A 1 26.00 14.68 -16.33
CA MET A 1 25.08 13.96 -15.44
C MET A 1 24.05 13.24 -16.31
N THR A 2 23.85 11.94 -16.11
CA THR A 2 22.78 11.21 -16.79
C THR A 2 21.44 11.79 -16.38
N LYS A 3 20.56 12.09 -17.35
CA LYS A 3 19.20 12.57 -17.05
C LYS A 3 18.45 11.56 -16.21
N LEU A 4 17.70 12.06 -15.23
CA LEU A 4 16.84 11.19 -14.40
C LEU A 4 15.69 10.66 -15.26
N LYS A 5 15.49 9.33 -15.25
CA LYS A 5 14.48 8.64 -16.07
C LYS A 5 13.28 8.25 -15.23
N ILE A 6 12.10 8.78 -15.54
CA ILE A 6 10.88 8.63 -14.72
C ILE A 6 9.72 8.13 -15.57
N SER A 7 9.07 7.03 -15.15
CA SER A 7 7.77 6.61 -15.65
C SER A 7 6.66 7.13 -14.73
N VAL A 8 5.80 7.99 -15.23
CA VAL A 8 4.67 8.52 -14.49
C VAL A 8 3.46 7.64 -14.71
N VAL A 9 2.95 7.01 -13.66
CA VAL A 9 1.81 6.09 -13.69
C VAL A 9 0.60 6.78 -13.06
N ILE A 10 -0.48 6.90 -13.84
CA ILE A 10 -1.70 7.65 -13.48
C ILE A 10 -2.91 6.72 -13.64
N PRO A 11 -3.44 6.14 -12.56
CA PRO A 11 -4.71 5.44 -12.60
C PRO A 11 -5.86 6.46 -12.70
N ALA A 12 -6.78 6.24 -13.62
CA ALA A 12 -7.92 7.12 -13.86
C ALA A 12 -9.23 6.34 -13.94
N TYR A 13 -10.22 6.75 -13.15
CA TYR A 13 -11.59 6.22 -13.21
C TYR A 13 -12.59 7.34 -13.00
N ASN A 14 -13.31 7.73 -14.07
CA ASN A 14 -14.26 8.83 -14.08
C ASN A 14 -13.67 10.17 -13.57
N GLU A 15 -12.63 10.66 -14.21
CA GLU A 15 -11.90 11.88 -13.85
C GLU A 15 -11.94 12.94 -14.98
N GLU A 16 -13.04 13.00 -15.74
CA GLU A 16 -13.21 13.90 -16.89
C GLU A 16 -12.91 15.37 -16.60
N TYR A 17 -13.13 15.84 -15.36
CA TYR A 17 -12.92 17.24 -14.98
C TYR A 17 -11.46 17.60 -14.63
N ALA A 18 -10.59 16.60 -14.45
CA ALA A 18 -9.26 16.85 -13.89
C ALA A 18 -8.11 16.25 -14.69
N ILE A 19 -8.33 15.12 -15.37
CA ILE A 19 -7.27 14.29 -15.94
C ILE A 19 -6.43 15.05 -16.97
N GLU A 20 -7.04 15.83 -17.87
CA GLU A 20 -6.32 16.57 -18.91
C GLU A 20 -5.39 17.62 -18.29
N ASN A 21 -5.89 18.39 -17.31
CA ASN A 21 -5.10 19.40 -16.61
C ASN A 21 -3.96 18.76 -15.80
N THR A 22 -4.21 17.60 -15.17
CA THR A 22 -3.18 16.86 -14.44
C THR A 22 -2.05 16.42 -15.36
N ILE A 23 -2.36 15.84 -16.52
CA ILE A 23 -1.35 15.42 -17.50
C ILE A 23 -0.58 16.64 -18.05
N LYS A 24 -1.28 17.74 -18.36
CA LYS A 24 -0.64 18.97 -18.82
C LYS A 24 0.41 19.49 -17.82
N LYS A 25 0.03 19.60 -16.56
CA LYS A 25 0.97 20.04 -15.49
C LYS A 25 2.16 19.10 -15.33
N ILE A 26 1.94 17.78 -15.43
CA ILE A 26 3.04 16.80 -15.37
C ILE A 26 4.02 17.06 -16.51
N LYS A 27 3.53 17.21 -17.74
CA LYS A 27 4.39 17.49 -18.91
C LYS A 27 5.19 18.79 -18.74
N GLU A 28 4.56 19.85 -18.22
CA GLU A 28 5.21 21.13 -17.93
C GLU A 28 6.37 20.92 -16.96
N VAL A 29 6.11 20.33 -15.77
CA VAL A 29 7.12 20.11 -14.73
C VAL A 29 8.26 19.21 -15.23
N MET A 30 7.94 18.14 -15.98
CA MET A 30 8.96 17.23 -16.51
C MET A 30 9.89 17.91 -17.52
N ARG A 31 9.36 18.77 -18.39
CA ARG A 31 10.14 19.52 -19.38
C ARG A 31 11.00 20.61 -18.73
N GLU A 32 10.42 21.38 -17.79
CA GLU A 32 11.14 22.45 -17.08
C GLU A 32 12.36 21.96 -16.30
N ASN A 33 12.33 20.70 -15.85
CA ASN A 33 13.42 20.12 -15.06
C ASN A 33 14.29 19.15 -15.88
N ASP A 34 14.14 19.11 -17.20
CA ASP A 34 14.94 18.29 -18.15
C ASP A 34 14.99 16.79 -17.80
N TYR A 35 13.88 16.23 -17.30
CA TYR A 35 13.77 14.79 -17.04
C TYR A 35 13.51 14.01 -18.34
N GLU A 36 14.09 12.81 -18.44
CA GLU A 36 13.66 11.81 -19.43
C GLU A 36 12.42 11.09 -18.86
N TYR A 37 11.28 11.17 -19.55
CA TYR A 37 10.05 10.65 -18.97
C TYR A 37 9.12 9.98 -19.98
N GLU A 38 8.27 9.10 -19.48
CA GLU A 38 7.06 8.61 -20.14
C GLU A 38 5.86 8.81 -19.19
N ILE A 39 4.68 8.96 -19.78
CA ILE A 39 3.42 9.04 -19.02
C ILE A 39 2.55 7.85 -19.42
N ILE A 40 2.20 7.02 -18.47
CA ILE A 40 1.35 5.86 -18.63
C ILE A 40 0.05 6.14 -17.86
N VAL A 41 -1.04 6.25 -18.60
CA VAL A 41 -2.38 6.48 -18.03
C VAL A 41 -3.18 5.20 -18.17
N ILE A 42 -3.72 4.72 -17.06
CA ILE A 42 -4.57 3.54 -17.05
C ILE A 42 -6.01 4.00 -16.84
N ASN A 43 -6.82 3.96 -17.90
CA ASN A 43 -8.26 4.16 -17.80
C ASN A 43 -8.90 2.90 -17.27
N ASP A 44 -9.36 2.93 -16.03
CA ASP A 44 -9.90 1.76 -15.32
C ASP A 44 -11.41 1.57 -15.58
N GLY A 45 -11.79 1.47 -16.85
CA GLY A 45 -13.18 1.26 -17.26
C GLY A 45 -14.08 2.46 -16.93
N SER A 46 -13.62 3.69 -17.20
CA SER A 46 -14.44 4.90 -16.98
C SER A 46 -15.74 4.88 -17.78
N THR A 47 -16.79 5.39 -17.17
CA THR A 47 -18.14 5.50 -17.74
C THR A 47 -18.54 6.94 -18.10
N ASP A 48 -17.67 7.91 -17.78
CA ASP A 48 -17.79 9.33 -18.17
C ASP A 48 -16.96 9.63 -19.43
N ASN A 49 -16.69 10.91 -19.71
CA ASN A 49 -15.91 11.31 -20.87
C ASN A 49 -14.39 11.13 -20.71
N SER A 50 -13.90 10.55 -19.60
CA SER A 50 -12.46 10.42 -19.34
C SER A 50 -11.72 9.72 -20.48
N LEU A 51 -12.25 8.61 -21.02
CA LEU A 51 -11.61 7.89 -22.12
C LEU A 51 -11.49 8.76 -23.36
N ARG A 52 -12.58 9.43 -23.77
CA ARG A 52 -12.58 10.32 -24.95
C ARG A 52 -11.58 11.47 -24.82
N ILE A 53 -11.41 11.99 -23.61
CA ILE A 53 -10.40 13.04 -23.33
C ILE A 53 -9.00 12.44 -23.49
N LEU A 54 -8.73 11.29 -22.90
CA LEU A 54 -7.42 10.63 -22.94
C LEU A 54 -7.00 10.24 -24.35
N GLU A 55 -7.91 9.79 -25.21
CA GLU A 55 -7.64 9.46 -26.63
C GLU A 55 -7.16 10.66 -27.44
N ARG A 56 -7.46 11.90 -27.02
CA ARG A 56 -7.02 13.15 -27.67
C ARG A 56 -5.70 13.67 -27.14
N VAL A 57 -5.26 13.19 -25.97
CA VAL A 57 -3.99 13.64 -25.34
C VAL A 57 -2.83 12.96 -26.05
N LYS A 58 -1.95 13.74 -26.68
CA LYS A 58 -0.73 13.25 -27.32
C LYS A 58 0.36 12.91 -26.29
N ASP A 59 1.38 12.17 -26.69
CA ASP A 59 2.57 11.82 -25.90
C ASP A 59 2.25 11.19 -24.54
N ILE A 60 1.28 10.30 -24.51
CA ILE A 60 0.97 9.40 -23.39
C ILE A 60 0.82 7.98 -23.91
N ARG A 61 1.11 7.02 -23.06
CA ARG A 61 0.73 5.63 -23.27
C ARG A 61 -0.57 5.38 -22.54
N LEU A 62 -1.66 5.24 -23.28
CA LEU A 62 -2.97 4.92 -22.73
C LEU A 62 -3.17 3.40 -22.71
N ILE A 63 -3.53 2.88 -21.53
CA ILE A 63 -3.99 1.51 -21.33
C ILE A 63 -5.45 1.59 -20.91
N ASN A 64 -6.32 0.85 -21.60
CA ASN A 64 -7.75 0.90 -21.34
C ASN A 64 -8.28 -0.44 -20.86
N HIS A 65 -8.89 -0.46 -19.67
CA HIS A 65 -9.62 -1.60 -19.15
C HIS A 65 -11.05 -1.59 -19.66
N LEU A 66 -11.58 -2.76 -20.00
CA LEU A 66 -12.99 -2.91 -20.42
C LEU A 66 -13.96 -2.64 -19.26
N TYR A 67 -13.55 -2.89 -18.03
CA TYR A 67 -14.32 -2.68 -16.80
C TYR A 67 -13.39 -2.27 -15.66
N ASN A 68 -13.95 -1.74 -14.57
CA ASN A 68 -13.18 -1.32 -13.42
C ASN A 68 -12.56 -2.53 -12.69
N LYS A 69 -11.23 -2.65 -12.77
CA LYS A 69 -10.42 -3.69 -12.08
C LYS A 69 -9.93 -3.24 -10.71
N GLY A 70 -9.93 -1.94 -10.46
CA GLY A 70 -9.52 -1.33 -9.20
C GLY A 70 -8.17 -0.59 -9.27
N TYR A 71 -7.98 0.27 -8.28
CA TYR A 71 -6.83 1.17 -8.18
C TYR A 71 -5.49 0.45 -8.21
N GLY A 72 -5.35 -0.63 -7.42
CA GLY A 72 -4.12 -1.41 -7.35
C GLY A 72 -3.83 -2.18 -8.63
N ALA A 73 -4.86 -2.72 -9.29
CA ALA A 73 -4.73 -3.39 -10.58
C ALA A 73 -4.20 -2.42 -11.65
N SER A 74 -4.75 -1.20 -11.70
CA SER A 74 -4.29 -0.15 -12.60
C SER A 74 -2.83 0.24 -12.32
N LEU A 75 -2.43 0.38 -11.06
CA LEU A 75 -1.04 0.66 -10.70
C LEU A 75 -0.10 -0.47 -11.07
N LYS A 76 -0.48 -1.72 -10.82
CA LYS A 76 0.31 -2.89 -11.22
C LYS A 76 0.56 -2.89 -12.73
N GLU A 77 -0.48 -2.73 -13.53
CA GLU A 77 -0.35 -2.71 -14.98
C GLU A 77 0.51 -1.55 -15.49
N GLY A 78 0.39 -0.36 -14.87
CA GLY A 78 1.25 0.78 -15.17
C GLY A 78 2.72 0.53 -14.81
N ILE A 79 3.00 -0.07 -13.65
CA ILE A 79 4.34 -0.43 -13.20
C ILE A 79 4.98 -1.48 -14.11
N GLU A 80 4.23 -2.52 -14.47
CA GLU A 80 4.70 -3.58 -15.37
C GLU A 80 5.08 -3.03 -16.74
N ASN A 81 4.26 -2.12 -17.27
CA ASN A 81 4.47 -1.48 -18.56
C ASN A 81 5.47 -0.32 -18.56
N SER A 82 6.00 0.08 -17.39
CA SER A 82 7.00 1.14 -17.28
C SER A 82 8.38 0.68 -17.73
N LYS A 83 9.19 1.62 -18.28
CA LYS A 83 10.53 1.32 -18.83
C LYS A 83 11.65 1.98 -18.05
N ASN A 84 11.36 3.07 -17.33
CA ASN A 84 12.36 3.88 -16.66
C ASN A 84 12.72 3.37 -15.26
N ASP A 85 13.83 3.84 -14.72
CA ASP A 85 14.41 3.38 -13.46
C ASP A 85 13.55 3.77 -12.23
N PHE A 86 12.87 4.91 -12.34
CA PHE A 86 11.98 5.41 -11.28
C PHE A 86 10.53 5.46 -11.74
N ILE A 87 9.64 5.11 -10.83
CA ILE A 87 8.20 5.20 -11.04
C ILE A 87 7.63 6.29 -10.13
N LEU A 88 6.98 7.27 -10.73
CA LEU A 88 6.16 8.26 -10.04
C LEU A 88 4.69 7.88 -10.15
N ILE A 89 4.03 7.69 -9.03
CA ILE A 89 2.57 7.52 -8.98
C ILE A 89 1.93 8.85 -8.58
N THR A 90 0.86 9.22 -9.24
CA THR A 90 -0.02 10.32 -8.85
C THR A 90 -1.46 10.02 -9.24
N ASP A 91 -2.42 10.56 -8.47
CA ASP A 91 -3.84 10.44 -8.80
C ASP A 91 -4.23 11.42 -9.92
N ALA A 92 -5.28 11.06 -10.68
CA ALA A 92 -5.77 11.84 -11.82
C ALA A 92 -6.61 13.09 -11.42
N ASP A 93 -6.98 13.22 -10.14
CA ASP A 93 -8.00 14.14 -9.62
C ASP A 93 -7.50 15.53 -9.23
N SER A 94 -6.27 15.88 -9.59
CA SER A 94 -5.60 17.15 -9.27
C SER A 94 -5.49 17.48 -7.77
N THR A 95 -5.52 16.48 -6.90
CA THR A 95 -5.37 16.70 -5.44
C THR A 95 -3.93 16.83 -4.99
N TYR A 96 -2.97 16.36 -5.79
CA TYR A 96 -1.54 16.42 -5.48
C TYR A 96 -0.84 17.61 -6.14
N PRO A 97 0.15 18.21 -5.45
CA PRO A 97 0.97 19.30 -5.99
C PRO A 97 2.02 18.73 -6.95
N ILE A 98 1.69 18.67 -8.25
CA ILE A 98 2.58 18.15 -9.30
C ILE A 98 3.87 18.98 -9.37
N GLU A 99 3.81 20.25 -9.07
CA GLU A 99 4.94 21.18 -8.97
C GLU A 99 5.98 20.77 -7.91
N ASP A 100 5.63 19.92 -6.96
CA ASP A 100 6.55 19.42 -5.94
C ASP A 100 7.44 18.25 -6.44
N ILE A 101 7.23 17.70 -7.64
CA ILE A 101 8.06 16.59 -8.19
C ILE A 101 9.56 16.86 -8.05
N PRO A 102 10.10 18.05 -8.38
CA PRO A 102 11.54 18.33 -8.24
C PRO A 102 12.06 18.28 -6.79
N ARG A 103 11.17 18.49 -5.80
CA ARG A 103 11.53 18.32 -4.38
C ARG A 103 11.71 16.84 -4.01
N PHE A 104 10.98 15.95 -4.68
CA PHE A 104 11.08 14.50 -4.45
C PHE A 104 12.33 13.94 -5.10
N THR A 105 12.62 14.32 -6.33
CA THR A 105 13.76 13.79 -7.10
C THR A 105 15.10 14.08 -6.44
N LYS A 106 15.25 15.17 -5.70
CA LYS A 106 16.46 15.52 -4.93
C LYS A 106 16.90 14.48 -3.90
N TYR A 107 15.99 13.59 -3.51
CA TYR A 107 16.27 12.57 -2.49
C TYR A 107 16.50 11.17 -3.06
N LEU A 108 16.39 10.97 -4.39
CA LEU A 108 16.46 9.65 -5.01
C LEU A 108 17.85 9.01 -4.99
N ASP A 109 18.90 9.81 -4.82
CA ASP A 109 20.25 9.29 -4.64
C ASP A 109 20.44 8.59 -3.29
N ASN A 110 19.67 9.00 -2.26
CA ASN A 110 19.84 8.54 -0.88
C ASN A 110 18.65 7.70 -0.37
N PHE A 111 17.52 7.70 -1.08
CA PHE A 111 16.30 7.03 -0.66
C PHE A 111 15.72 6.19 -1.79
N ASP A 112 15.27 4.99 -1.44
CA ASP A 112 14.66 4.04 -2.39
C ASP A 112 13.21 4.43 -2.76
N MET A 113 12.56 5.21 -1.89
CA MET A 113 11.22 5.77 -2.12
C MET A 113 11.09 7.13 -1.45
N VAL A 114 10.39 8.05 -2.11
CA VAL A 114 9.99 9.35 -1.55
C VAL A 114 8.47 9.46 -1.62
N VAL A 115 7.84 9.80 -0.50
CA VAL A 115 6.37 9.81 -0.33
C VAL A 115 5.90 11.19 0.12
N GLY A 116 4.86 11.71 -0.50
CA GLY A 116 4.19 12.94 -0.08
C GLY A 116 3.35 12.72 1.17
N ASP A 117 3.66 13.43 2.24
CA ASP A 117 2.95 13.36 3.52
C ASP A 117 1.81 14.37 3.58
N ARG A 118 0.56 13.87 3.67
CA ARG A 118 -0.67 14.67 3.75
C ARG A 118 -1.16 14.87 5.18
N THR A 119 -0.34 14.69 6.20
CA THR A 119 -0.78 14.75 7.60
C THR A 119 -1.42 16.08 7.98
N ASN A 120 -1.07 17.17 7.29
CA ASN A 120 -1.66 18.49 7.46
C ASN A 120 -3.02 18.68 6.77
N ALA A 121 -3.53 17.68 6.04
CA ALA A 121 -4.84 17.76 5.38
C ALA A 121 -5.97 17.66 6.41
N LYS A 122 -6.71 18.75 6.57
CA LYS A 122 -7.93 18.81 7.40
C LYS A 122 -9.07 18.14 6.63
N ASN A 123 -9.82 17.20 7.24
CA ASN A 123 -11.06 16.56 6.80
C ASN A 123 -10.96 15.04 6.50
N VAL A 124 -10.82 14.25 7.57
CA VAL A 124 -11.07 12.81 7.50
C VAL A 124 -12.25 12.48 8.41
N SER A 125 -13.25 11.74 7.93
CA SER A 125 -14.40 11.29 8.75
C SER A 125 -13.97 10.40 9.92
N PHE A 126 -14.70 10.44 11.03
CA PHE A 126 -14.33 9.76 12.29
C PHE A 126 -14.03 8.25 12.14
N PRO A 127 -14.87 7.42 11.48
CA PRO A 127 -14.57 5.99 11.33
C PRO A 127 -13.29 5.73 10.50
N LYS A 128 -13.01 6.58 9.49
CA LYS A 128 -11.76 6.50 8.72
C LYS A 128 -10.53 6.87 9.54
N LYS A 129 -10.69 7.74 10.58
CA LYS A 129 -9.59 8.07 11.50
C LYS A 129 -9.20 6.89 12.37
N ILE A 130 -10.16 6.13 12.89
CA ILE A 130 -9.89 4.93 13.70
C ILE A 130 -9.17 3.88 12.88
N ALA A 131 -9.66 3.58 11.69
CA ALA A 131 -9.01 2.63 10.78
C ALA A 131 -7.58 3.05 10.43
N LYS A 132 -7.37 4.32 10.05
CA LYS A 132 -6.05 4.88 9.77
C LYS A 132 -5.14 4.76 10.99
N PHE A 133 -5.64 5.04 12.19
CA PHE A 133 -4.86 4.92 13.43
C PHE A 133 -4.41 3.49 13.69
N ILE A 134 -5.30 2.50 13.56
CA ILE A 134 -4.98 1.07 13.77
C ILE A 134 -3.93 0.61 12.75
N ILE A 135 -4.13 0.89 11.45
CA ILE A 135 -3.16 0.54 10.40
C ILE A 135 -1.80 1.18 10.69
N THR A 136 -1.79 2.48 11.00
CA THR A 136 -0.53 3.19 11.25
C THR A 136 0.19 2.64 12.48
N LYS A 137 -0.53 2.39 13.58
CA LYS A 137 0.05 1.81 14.81
C LYS A 137 0.61 0.42 14.55
N LEU A 138 -0.13 -0.43 13.83
CA LEU A 138 0.33 -1.76 13.46
C LEU A 138 1.55 -1.70 12.54
N SER A 139 1.51 -0.85 11.52
CA SER A 139 2.61 -0.65 10.56
C SER A 139 3.87 -0.14 11.27
N ASN A 140 3.74 0.81 12.19
CA ASN A 140 4.86 1.31 13.00
C ASN A 140 5.45 0.19 13.89
N HIS A 141 4.58 -0.65 14.47
CA HIS A 141 5.03 -1.79 15.26
C HIS A 141 5.77 -2.84 14.42
N LEU A 142 5.25 -3.15 13.23
CA LEU A 142 5.86 -4.11 12.30
C LEU A 142 7.22 -3.65 11.77
N THR A 143 7.32 -2.37 11.41
CA THR A 143 8.51 -1.79 10.78
C THR A 143 9.52 -1.24 11.80
N LYS A 144 9.11 -1.02 13.05
CA LYS A 144 9.85 -0.29 14.10
C LYS A 144 10.22 1.13 13.66
N ARG A 145 9.47 1.73 12.74
CA ARG A 145 9.67 3.09 12.21
C ARG A 145 8.36 3.87 12.29
N LYS A 146 8.45 5.19 12.49
CA LYS A 146 7.30 6.09 12.46
C LYS A 146 6.94 6.39 11.00
N ILE A 147 5.71 6.04 10.60
CA ILE A 147 5.18 6.25 9.26
C ILE A 147 4.15 7.38 9.34
N PRO A 148 4.43 8.57 8.77
CA PRO A 148 3.50 9.71 8.83
C PRO A 148 2.25 9.48 7.97
N ASP A 149 2.41 9.10 6.71
CA ASP A 149 1.31 8.81 5.79
C ASP A 149 1.58 7.54 4.97
N ILE A 150 0.90 6.45 5.33
CA ILE A 150 1.05 5.16 4.66
C ILE A 150 0.24 5.06 3.36
N ASN A 151 -0.81 5.88 3.22
CA ASN A 151 -1.79 5.77 2.15
C ASN A 151 -1.68 6.86 1.08
N SER A 152 -0.61 7.66 1.07
CA SER A 152 -0.42 8.67 0.03
C SER A 152 -0.21 8.02 -1.34
N GLY A 153 -0.98 8.44 -2.35
CA GLY A 153 -0.79 8.03 -3.74
C GLY A 153 0.34 8.79 -4.43
N PHE A 154 0.82 9.93 -3.88
CA PHE A 154 1.89 10.71 -4.48
C PHE A 154 3.25 10.24 -3.97
N ARG A 155 3.94 9.45 -4.79
CA ARG A 155 5.22 8.84 -4.45
C ARG A 155 6.08 8.55 -5.67
N ILE A 156 7.40 8.58 -5.46
CA ILE A 156 8.38 8.14 -6.44
C ILE A 156 9.27 7.08 -5.82
N PHE A 157 9.57 6.01 -6.55
CA PHE A 157 10.34 4.88 -6.04
C PHE A 157 11.09 4.15 -7.16
N ARG A 158 12.08 3.38 -6.80
CA ARG A 158 12.87 2.56 -7.71
C ARG A 158 12.03 1.41 -8.28
N ARG A 159 12.00 1.31 -9.61
CA ARG A 159 11.24 0.27 -10.33
C ARG A 159 11.76 -1.13 -10.01
N ASP A 160 13.07 -1.35 -10.01
CA ASP A 160 13.68 -2.65 -9.74
C ASP A 160 13.27 -3.21 -8.37
N LEU A 161 13.16 -2.35 -7.35
CA LEU A 161 12.71 -2.75 -6.02
C LEU A 161 11.21 -3.06 -5.98
N ALA A 162 10.38 -2.26 -6.67
CA ALA A 162 8.95 -2.54 -6.76
C ALA A 162 8.69 -3.90 -7.44
N MET A 163 9.43 -4.23 -8.49
CA MET A 163 9.30 -5.50 -9.21
C MET A 163 9.66 -6.72 -8.35
N LYS A 164 10.61 -6.59 -7.39
CA LYS A 164 10.90 -7.68 -6.43
C LYS A 164 9.70 -8.07 -5.59
N PHE A 165 8.83 -7.10 -5.27
CA PHE A 165 7.65 -7.29 -4.43
C PHE A 165 6.34 -7.30 -5.21
N PHE A 166 6.40 -7.35 -6.53
CA PHE A 166 5.24 -7.19 -7.40
C PHE A 166 4.12 -8.20 -7.12
N HIS A 167 4.51 -9.45 -6.79
CA HIS A 167 3.59 -10.52 -6.43
C HIS A 167 2.79 -10.27 -5.14
N LEU A 168 3.27 -9.37 -4.25
CA LEU A 168 2.58 -8.99 -3.02
C LEU A 168 1.53 -7.90 -3.23
N PHE A 169 1.59 -7.16 -4.34
CA PHE A 169 0.75 -6.01 -4.55
C PHE A 169 -0.71 -6.39 -4.82
N PRO A 170 -1.65 -5.90 -4.00
CA PRO A 170 -3.07 -6.15 -4.18
C PRO A 170 -3.66 -5.35 -5.34
N GLU A 171 -4.81 -5.78 -5.84
CA GLU A 171 -5.53 -5.09 -6.91
C GLU A 171 -6.36 -3.90 -6.40
N GLY A 172 -6.64 -3.84 -5.09
CA GLY A 172 -7.45 -2.80 -4.45
C GLY A 172 -6.67 -1.61 -3.89
N PHE A 173 -7.33 -0.83 -3.05
CA PHE A 173 -6.81 0.40 -2.43
C PHE A 173 -5.63 0.21 -1.48
N SER A 174 -5.36 -1.02 -1.05
CA SER A 174 -4.26 -1.32 -0.13
C SER A 174 -2.87 -1.33 -0.77
N PHE A 175 -2.76 -1.10 -2.09
CA PHE A 175 -1.51 -1.05 -2.82
C PHE A 175 -0.46 -0.15 -2.15
N THR A 176 -0.84 1.09 -1.82
CA THR A 176 0.07 2.07 -1.20
C THR A 176 0.59 1.64 0.17
N THR A 177 -0.25 0.98 0.95
CA THR A 177 0.12 0.39 2.25
C THR A 177 1.09 -0.76 2.05
N THR A 178 0.79 -1.65 1.11
CA THR A 178 1.60 -2.85 0.86
C THR A 178 3.00 -2.51 0.36
N ILE A 179 3.14 -1.61 -0.62
CA ILE A 179 4.47 -1.21 -1.12
C ILE A 179 5.29 -0.52 -0.02
N THR A 180 4.66 0.34 0.81
CA THR A 180 5.36 0.99 1.93
C THR A 180 5.89 -0.04 2.92
N LEU A 181 5.08 -1.04 3.28
CA LEU A 181 5.49 -2.09 4.20
C LEU A 181 6.53 -3.02 3.59
N ALA A 182 6.38 -3.38 2.31
CA ALA A 182 7.37 -4.18 1.59
C ALA A 182 8.76 -3.54 1.64
N PHE A 183 8.84 -2.23 1.37
CA PHE A 183 10.11 -1.51 1.44
C PHE A 183 10.65 -1.45 2.88
N LEU A 184 9.86 -1.00 3.85
CA LEU A 184 10.33 -0.81 5.23
C LEU A 184 10.71 -2.12 5.94
N THR A 185 9.96 -3.20 5.70
CA THR A 185 10.26 -4.50 6.34
C THR A 185 11.50 -5.18 5.75
N ASN A 186 11.86 -4.83 4.52
CA ASN A 186 13.08 -5.28 3.85
C ASN A 186 14.25 -4.26 3.95
N ASN A 187 14.16 -3.32 4.92
CA ASN A 187 15.19 -2.34 5.23
C ASN A 187 15.50 -1.29 4.16
N TYR A 188 14.64 -1.14 3.15
CA TYR A 188 14.75 -0.05 2.19
C TYR A 188 14.40 1.30 2.84
N SER A 189 15.01 2.35 2.31
CA SER A 189 14.90 3.70 2.85
C SER A 189 13.72 4.46 2.24
N ILE A 190 12.88 5.08 3.11
CA ILE A 190 11.75 5.92 2.66
C ILE A 190 11.88 7.32 3.28
N LYS A 191 11.78 8.35 2.43
CA LYS A 191 11.68 9.75 2.83
C LYS A 191 10.25 10.22 2.73
N TYR A 192 9.76 10.89 3.76
CA TYR A 192 8.46 11.56 3.75
C TYR A 192 8.65 13.07 3.61
N ILE A 193 7.93 13.69 2.66
CA ILE A 193 7.98 15.12 2.40
C ILE A 193 6.58 15.69 2.64
N PRO A 194 6.40 16.64 3.56
CA PRO A 194 5.12 17.32 3.75
C PRO A 194 4.68 18.03 2.47
N ILE A 195 3.44 17.76 2.03
CA ILE A 195 2.84 18.33 0.82
C ILE A 195 1.52 19.02 1.14
N LYS A 196 1.15 19.99 0.29
CA LYS A 196 -0.22 20.50 0.26
C LYS A 196 -1.13 19.50 -0.43
N TYR A 197 -2.28 19.22 0.16
CA TYR A 197 -3.29 18.35 -0.43
C TYR A 197 -4.52 19.19 -0.76
N PHE A 198 -4.83 19.27 -2.05
CA PHE A 198 -5.90 20.12 -2.54
C PHE A 198 -7.27 19.43 -2.46
N LYS A 199 -8.33 20.25 -2.50
CA LYS A 199 -9.69 19.71 -2.57
C LYS A 199 -9.93 19.08 -3.94
N ARG A 200 -10.42 17.86 -3.93
CA ARG A 200 -10.78 17.11 -5.15
C ARG A 200 -11.84 17.85 -5.96
N LYS A 201 -11.66 17.88 -7.27
CA LYS A 201 -12.70 18.25 -8.23
C LYS A 201 -13.53 17.00 -8.54
N GLY A 202 -14.78 16.95 -8.09
CA GLY A 202 -15.67 15.79 -8.28
C GLY A 202 -16.00 15.00 -7.01
N LYS A 203 -16.74 13.89 -7.17
CA LYS A 203 -17.20 13.05 -6.05
C LYS A 203 -16.17 11.99 -5.67
N SER A 204 -16.00 11.75 -4.37
CA SER A 204 -15.16 10.65 -3.89
C SER A 204 -15.78 9.30 -4.27
N LYS A 205 -14.99 8.42 -4.87
CA LYS A 205 -15.41 7.08 -5.33
C LYS A 205 -15.01 5.97 -4.36
N VAL A 206 -14.31 6.32 -3.28
CA VAL A 206 -14.00 5.37 -2.22
C VAL A 206 -15.30 5.01 -1.52
N LYS A 207 -15.77 3.77 -1.77
CA LYS A 207 -16.96 3.18 -1.10
C LYS A 207 -16.77 3.25 0.42
N SER A 208 -17.88 3.21 1.14
CA SER A 208 -17.90 3.18 2.60
C SER A 208 -16.93 2.12 3.12
N PHE A 209 -16.29 2.44 4.23
CA PHE A 209 -15.36 1.56 4.93
C PHE A 209 -16.03 0.21 5.21
N ASP A 210 -15.52 -0.83 4.56
CA ASP A 210 -15.89 -2.21 4.84
C ASP A 210 -14.92 -2.79 5.87
N PHE A 211 -15.45 -3.09 7.06
CA PHE A 211 -14.65 -3.64 8.17
C PHE A 211 -13.99 -4.97 7.79
N ILE A 212 -14.65 -5.79 7.00
CA ILE A 212 -14.12 -7.10 6.55
C ILE A 212 -12.90 -6.90 5.64
N VAL A 213 -13.00 -6.00 4.66
CA VAL A 213 -11.88 -5.65 3.76
C VAL A 213 -10.70 -5.08 4.54
N PHE A 214 -10.98 -4.30 5.58
CA PHE A 214 -9.96 -3.76 6.47
C PHE A 214 -9.27 -4.85 7.30
N LEU A 215 -10.04 -5.77 7.86
CA LEU A 215 -9.51 -6.90 8.62
C LEU A 215 -8.66 -7.82 7.73
N GLU A 216 -9.14 -8.11 6.52
CA GLU A 216 -8.39 -8.86 5.52
C GLU A 216 -7.05 -8.18 5.19
N LEU A 217 -7.05 -6.86 4.98
CA LEU A 217 -5.82 -6.11 4.76
C LEU A 217 -4.83 -6.27 5.91
N ILE A 218 -5.30 -6.12 7.15
CA ILE A 218 -4.47 -6.29 8.34
C ILE A 218 -3.87 -7.70 8.38
N LEU A 219 -4.69 -8.72 8.23
CA LEU A 219 -4.25 -10.12 8.26
C LEU A 219 -3.24 -10.40 7.13
N ARG A 220 -3.51 -9.92 5.92
CA ARG A 220 -2.61 -10.08 4.77
C ARG A 220 -1.25 -9.43 5.05
N ILE A 221 -1.22 -8.18 5.49
CA ILE A 221 0.00 -7.46 5.85
C ILE A 221 0.80 -8.23 6.91
N MET A 222 0.10 -8.70 7.93
CA MET A 222 0.71 -9.40 9.04
C MET A 222 1.31 -10.75 8.60
N ILE A 223 0.56 -11.54 7.86
CA ILE A 223 1.02 -12.86 7.36
C ILE A 223 2.21 -12.69 6.39
N TYR A 224 2.15 -11.73 5.47
CA TYR A 224 3.23 -11.54 4.48
C TYR A 224 4.52 -10.96 5.05
N PHE A 225 4.48 -10.15 6.13
CA PHE A 225 5.69 -9.47 6.56
C PHE A 225 6.30 -10.00 7.86
N LYS A 226 5.51 -10.53 8.78
CA LYS A 226 5.99 -11.11 10.05
C LYS A 226 5.04 -12.16 10.61
N PRO A 227 4.85 -13.29 9.93
CA PRO A 227 3.89 -14.32 10.33
C PRO A 227 4.20 -14.85 11.73
N LEU A 228 5.46 -15.12 12.04
CA LEU A 228 5.84 -15.68 13.33
C LEU A 228 5.34 -14.85 14.52
N ARG A 229 5.31 -13.51 14.40
CA ARG A 229 4.81 -12.67 15.51
C ARG A 229 3.35 -12.88 15.82
N ILE A 230 2.54 -13.13 14.80
CA ILE A 230 1.09 -13.31 14.98
C ILE A 230 0.81 -14.68 15.50
N PHE A 231 1.36 -15.66 14.80
CA PHE A 231 1.18 -17.04 15.18
C PHE A 231 1.71 -17.31 16.58
N SER A 232 2.85 -16.71 16.98
CA SER A 232 3.37 -16.81 18.35
C SER A 232 2.46 -16.13 19.38
N LEU A 233 1.84 -14.99 19.05
CA LEU A 233 0.88 -14.34 19.95
C LEU A 233 -0.37 -15.19 20.15
N ILE A 234 -0.94 -15.72 19.06
CA ILE A 234 -2.13 -16.60 19.11
C ILE A 234 -1.79 -17.88 19.89
N SER A 235 -0.66 -18.50 19.57
CA SER A 235 -0.17 -19.69 20.26
C SER A 235 -0.01 -19.44 21.76
N PHE A 236 0.66 -18.35 22.14
CA PHE A 236 0.84 -18.01 23.54
C PHE A 236 -0.48 -17.75 24.28
N THR A 237 -1.45 -17.13 23.61
CA THR A 237 -2.79 -16.91 24.16
C THR A 237 -3.52 -18.25 24.40
N LEU A 238 -3.45 -19.17 23.42
CA LEU A 238 -4.01 -20.51 23.57
C LEU A 238 -3.31 -21.31 24.68
N PHE A 239 -1.99 -21.20 24.77
CA PHE A 239 -1.22 -21.85 25.82
C PHE A 239 -1.65 -21.36 27.21
N LEU A 240 -1.76 -20.05 27.42
CA LEU A 240 -2.25 -19.49 28.67
C LEU A 240 -3.70 -19.93 28.98
N LEU A 241 -4.57 -19.97 27.96
CA LEU A 241 -5.93 -20.46 28.12
C LEU A 241 -5.94 -21.93 28.58
N GLY A 242 -5.10 -22.78 28.00
CA GLY A 242 -4.96 -24.17 28.41
C GLY A 242 -4.54 -24.30 29.86
N ILE A 243 -3.58 -23.49 30.32
CA ILE A 243 -3.14 -23.46 31.75
C ILE A 243 -4.30 -22.98 32.65
N ILE A 244 -5.02 -21.93 32.26
CA ILE A 244 -6.16 -21.42 33.04
C ILE A 244 -7.24 -22.50 33.20
N VAL A 245 -7.60 -23.16 32.10
CA VAL A 245 -8.62 -24.26 32.14
C VAL A 245 -8.14 -25.43 33.00
N PHE A 246 -6.86 -25.77 32.91
CA PHE A 246 -6.25 -26.82 33.74
C PHE A 246 -6.37 -26.47 35.23
N ILE A 247 -5.89 -25.30 35.62
CA ILE A 247 -5.96 -24.82 37.02
C ILE A 247 -7.39 -24.74 37.49
N TYR A 248 -8.31 -24.18 36.69
CA TYR A 248 -9.71 -24.09 37.02
C TYR A 248 -10.34 -25.49 37.24
N SER A 249 -10.07 -26.46 36.36
CA SER A 249 -10.61 -27.80 36.50
C SER A 249 -10.07 -28.55 37.70
N LEU A 250 -8.81 -28.27 38.10
CA LEU A 250 -8.17 -28.89 39.24
C LEU A 250 -8.79 -28.43 40.58
N PHE A 251 -9.15 -27.15 40.68
CA PHE A 251 -9.62 -26.56 41.97
C PHE A 251 -11.11 -26.41 42.08
N PHE A 252 -11.87 -26.38 41.00
CA PHE A 252 -13.28 -26.03 40.98
C PHE A 252 -14.19 -27.10 40.37
N LEU A 253 -13.65 -28.19 39.81
CA LEU A 253 -14.43 -29.25 39.20
C LEU A 253 -14.12 -30.59 39.88
N ASP A 254 -15.12 -31.49 39.93
CA ASP A 254 -14.95 -32.84 40.45
C ASP A 254 -14.02 -33.73 39.61
N LYS A 255 -13.82 -33.35 38.32
CA LYS A 255 -12.94 -34.05 37.39
C LYS A 255 -12.10 -33.05 36.60
N VAL A 256 -10.82 -33.35 36.46
CA VAL A 256 -9.92 -32.57 35.60
C VAL A 256 -10.31 -32.75 34.12
N LEU A 257 -10.39 -31.63 33.38
CA LEU A 257 -10.73 -31.61 31.96
C LEU A 257 -9.47 -31.94 31.12
N ASP A 258 -8.85 -33.09 31.36
CA ASP A 258 -7.59 -33.51 30.76
C ASP A 258 -7.61 -33.51 29.22
N ILE A 259 -8.65 -34.08 28.61
CA ILE A 259 -8.83 -34.08 27.15
C ILE A 259 -8.93 -32.66 26.58
N THR A 260 -9.75 -31.82 27.22
CA THR A 260 -9.93 -30.42 26.78
C THR A 260 -8.63 -29.63 26.89
N VAL A 261 -7.93 -29.76 28.01
CA VAL A 261 -6.61 -29.13 28.22
C VAL A 261 -5.60 -29.60 27.19
N THR A 262 -5.54 -30.90 26.95
CA THR A 262 -4.61 -31.50 25.95
C THR A 262 -4.90 -30.95 24.55
N ILE A 263 -6.17 -30.88 24.13
CA ILE A 263 -6.55 -30.32 22.83
C ILE A 263 -6.11 -28.86 22.70
N ILE A 264 -6.33 -28.03 23.73
CA ILE A 264 -5.96 -26.61 23.69
C ILE A 264 -4.42 -26.46 23.61
N LEU A 265 -3.66 -27.21 24.40
CA LEU A 265 -2.20 -27.16 24.41
C LEU A 265 -1.59 -27.66 23.08
N LEU A 266 -2.12 -28.78 22.54
CA LEU A 266 -1.71 -29.24 21.22
C LEU A 266 -2.06 -28.25 20.11
N SER A 267 -3.23 -27.61 20.15
CA SER A 267 -3.61 -26.57 19.21
C SER A 267 -2.66 -25.37 19.29
N SER A 268 -2.25 -24.98 20.51
CA SER A 268 -1.23 -23.95 20.71
C SER A 268 0.08 -24.31 20.00
N LEU A 269 0.57 -25.52 20.20
CA LEU A 269 1.79 -25.99 19.56
C LEU A 269 1.68 -26.03 18.02
N HIS A 270 0.56 -26.53 17.48
CA HIS A 270 0.31 -26.53 16.04
C HIS A 270 0.33 -25.13 15.44
N VAL A 271 -0.34 -24.16 16.10
CA VAL A 271 -0.34 -22.77 15.64
C VAL A 271 1.08 -22.17 15.64
N PHE A 272 1.89 -22.51 16.64
CA PHE A 272 3.28 -22.07 16.68
C PHE A 272 4.11 -22.63 15.52
N ILE A 273 3.98 -23.93 15.27
CA ILE A 273 4.67 -24.62 14.16
C ILE A 273 4.26 -24.02 12.81
N LEU A 274 2.96 -23.76 12.60
CA LEU A 274 2.47 -23.08 11.39
C LEU A 274 3.12 -21.70 11.23
N GLY A 275 3.30 -20.96 12.32
CA GLY A 275 4.00 -19.67 12.31
C GLY A 275 5.46 -19.79 11.88
N LEU A 276 6.17 -20.81 12.35
CA LEU A 276 7.56 -21.10 11.95
C LEU A 276 7.64 -21.45 10.46
N ILE A 277 6.76 -22.30 9.98
CA ILE A 277 6.71 -22.69 8.56
C ILE A 277 6.44 -21.48 7.67
N ALA A 278 5.44 -20.64 8.02
CA ALA A 278 5.12 -19.43 7.28
C ALA A 278 6.31 -18.46 7.23
N ASP A 279 7.02 -18.27 8.35
CA ASP A 279 8.22 -17.41 8.42
C ASP A 279 9.37 -17.94 7.54
N LEU A 280 9.57 -19.25 7.50
CA LEU A 280 10.57 -19.89 6.65
C LEU A 280 10.23 -19.72 5.15
N ILE A 281 8.96 -19.90 4.76
CA ILE A 281 8.52 -19.74 3.37
C ILE A 281 8.81 -18.30 2.90
N ILE A 282 8.44 -17.31 3.68
CA ILE A 282 8.64 -15.89 3.32
C ILE A 282 10.12 -15.55 3.22
N LYS A 283 10.94 -16.00 4.17
CA LYS A 283 12.39 -15.78 4.13
C LYS A 283 13.07 -16.44 2.92
N ARG A 284 12.56 -17.58 2.47
CA ARG A 284 13.06 -18.27 1.28
C ARG A 284 12.63 -17.59 -0.03
N SER A 285 11.41 -17.05 -0.08
CA SER A 285 10.90 -16.32 -1.26
C SER A 285 11.52 -14.93 -1.43
N ALA A 286 12.16 -14.39 -0.39
CA ALA A 286 12.82 -13.09 -0.41
C ALA A 286 14.31 -13.15 -0.87
N LYS A 287 14.85 -14.35 -1.10
CA LYS A 287 16.17 -14.60 -1.70
C LYS A 287 16.02 -14.88 -3.18
#